data_c18991dd6939be18043859c88fee2b2f
#
_entry.id   c18991dd6939be18043859c88fee2b2f
#
_cell.length_a   1.000
_cell.length_b   1.000
_cell.length_c   1.000
_cell.angle_alpha   90.00
_cell.angle_beta   90.00
_cell.angle_gamma   90.00
#
_symmetry.space_group_name_H-M   'P 1'
#
loop_
_entity.id
_entity.type
_entity.pdbx_description
1 polymer ?
#
loop_
_entity_poly.entity_id
_entity_poly.type
_entity_poly.pdbx_seq_one_letter_code
_entity_poly.pdbx_strand_id
1 'polypeptide(L)'
;MTTSLEELVSILETLPDALGGERKAHTLVTERLHLCRGNSSEFELFIEGEEGSFGNGISGRLFSWDQYHDTNNNREISALVIKAENKSGHSRLLAHVAYESERLLRDDPSIDNEALLLGIEPFLSLIVQSHVMPITKQMGLTGELILMERMLNFANDRGINHSRVLGCWKGHESADRDYYSNGLAIEVKASGSRNRDHSISSIDQLLLSEEPPEERLFVFSLGLSPDASRDYK
;
A
#
# COMPACT_ATOMS: atom_id res chain seq x y z
N MET A 1 -4.06 -14.70 22.84
CA MET A 1 -5.10 -14.24 21.86
C MET A 1 -4.39 -13.48 20.77
N THR A 2 -4.77 -13.64 19.53
CA THR A 2 -4.19 -12.90 18.40
C THR A 2 -4.98 -11.61 18.23
N THR A 3 -4.35 -10.46 18.33
CA THR A 3 -4.99 -9.18 18.03
C THR A 3 -5.34 -9.14 16.53
N SER A 4 -6.57 -8.89 16.20
CA SER A 4 -6.99 -8.79 14.78
C SER A 4 -6.52 -7.48 14.16
N LEU A 5 -6.46 -7.42 12.83
CA LEU A 5 -6.11 -6.19 12.12
C LEU A 5 -7.08 -5.05 12.48
N GLU A 6 -8.37 -5.33 12.55
CA GLU A 6 -9.40 -4.32 12.86
C GLU A 6 -9.25 -3.78 14.30
N GLU A 7 -8.84 -4.63 15.23
CA GLU A 7 -8.51 -4.19 16.60
C GLU A 7 -7.29 -3.26 16.60
N LEU A 8 -6.23 -3.58 15.84
CA LEU A 8 -5.04 -2.72 15.74
C LEU A 8 -5.37 -1.36 15.12
N VAL A 9 -6.21 -1.32 14.09
CA VAL A 9 -6.71 -0.06 13.51
C VAL A 9 -7.46 0.75 14.55
N SER A 10 -8.40 0.12 15.26
CA SER A 10 -9.18 0.78 16.33
C SER A 10 -8.29 1.32 17.45
N ILE A 11 -7.26 0.56 17.85
CA ILE A 11 -6.29 1.00 18.85
C ILE A 11 -5.57 2.25 18.36
N LEU A 12 -4.99 2.24 17.16
CA LEU A 12 -4.26 3.38 16.59
C LEU A 12 -5.14 4.65 16.50
N GLU A 13 -6.40 4.49 16.13
CA GLU A 13 -7.34 5.61 15.96
C GLU A 13 -7.83 6.17 17.30
N THR A 14 -7.83 5.37 18.35
CA THR A 14 -8.32 5.77 19.69
C THR A 14 -7.23 6.17 20.67
N LEU A 15 -5.95 5.85 20.38
CA LEU A 15 -4.83 6.31 21.20
C LEU A 15 -4.79 7.85 21.26
N PRO A 16 -4.55 8.42 22.44
CA PRO A 16 -4.39 9.87 22.56
C PRO A 16 -3.07 10.32 21.93
N ASP A 17 -3.08 11.54 21.39
CA ASP A 17 -1.87 12.21 20.92
C ASP A 17 -0.86 12.40 22.07
N ALA A 18 0.43 12.42 21.74
CA ALA A 18 1.47 12.69 22.71
C ALA A 18 1.33 14.13 23.28
N LEU A 19 1.61 14.28 24.54
CA LEU A 19 1.61 15.57 25.25
C LEU A 19 3.00 15.81 25.87
N GLY A 20 3.66 16.89 25.45
CA GLY A 20 4.96 17.26 25.99
C GLY A 20 6.08 16.23 25.81
N GLY A 21 5.96 15.37 24.79
CA GLY A 21 6.90 14.28 24.53
C GLY A 21 6.50 12.95 25.20
N GLU A 22 5.53 12.94 26.09
CA GLU A 22 5.01 11.71 26.69
C GLU A 22 4.00 11.05 25.76
N ARG A 23 4.20 9.75 25.48
CA ARG A 23 3.32 8.92 24.64
C ARG A 23 2.59 7.89 25.50
N LYS A 24 1.32 7.65 25.21
CA LYS A 24 0.63 6.48 25.73
C LYS A 24 0.81 5.34 24.73
N ALA A 25 1.52 4.31 25.16
CA ALA A 25 1.80 3.15 24.33
C ALA A 25 0.78 2.04 24.58
N HIS A 26 0.36 1.38 23.49
CA HIS A 26 -0.30 0.09 23.55
C HIS A 26 0.71 -0.98 23.13
N THR A 27 1.14 -1.79 24.10
CA THR A 27 2.10 -2.87 23.89
C THR A 27 1.39 -4.10 23.31
N LEU A 28 1.94 -4.66 22.25
CA LEU A 28 1.43 -5.88 21.63
C LEU A 28 1.87 -7.13 22.40
N VAL A 29 1.30 -8.29 22.03
CA VAL A 29 1.47 -9.54 22.79
C VAL A 29 2.93 -10.01 22.88
N THR A 30 3.75 -9.73 21.86
CA THR A 30 5.19 -10.07 21.86
C THR A 30 6.04 -9.16 22.73
N GLU A 31 5.45 -8.11 23.31
CA GLU A 31 6.13 -7.11 24.15
C GLU A 31 7.28 -6.34 23.49
N ARG A 32 7.62 -6.64 22.21
CA ARG A 32 8.65 -5.93 21.43
C ARG A 32 8.07 -4.83 20.54
N LEU A 33 6.75 -4.75 20.44
CA LEU A 33 6.05 -3.83 19.56
C LEU A 33 5.11 -2.95 20.35
N HIS A 34 5.17 -1.64 20.11
CA HIS A 34 4.31 -0.67 20.79
C HIS A 34 3.68 0.27 19.77
N LEU A 35 2.36 0.43 19.86
CA LEU A 35 1.61 1.41 19.07
C LEU A 35 1.44 2.69 19.89
N CYS A 36 1.73 3.83 19.27
CA CYS A 36 1.62 5.13 19.89
C CYS A 36 1.05 6.16 18.90
N ARG A 37 0.79 7.35 19.43
CA ARG A 37 0.60 8.55 18.61
C ARG A 37 1.64 9.60 18.99
N GLY A 38 2.17 10.28 17.97
CA GLY A 38 3.16 11.33 18.13
C GLY A 38 2.55 12.71 18.45
N ASN A 39 3.41 13.72 18.61
CA ASN A 39 3.01 15.09 18.96
C ASN A 39 2.20 15.80 17.86
N SER A 40 2.38 15.42 16.60
CA SER A 40 1.63 15.94 15.44
C SER A 40 0.49 15.03 15.02
N SER A 41 0.01 14.20 15.96
CA SER A 41 -1.05 13.20 15.76
C SER A 41 -0.70 12.10 14.75
N GLU A 42 0.58 11.96 14.35
CA GLU A 42 1.04 10.85 13.52
C GLU A 42 0.87 9.52 14.24
N PHE A 43 0.64 8.46 13.48
CA PHE A 43 0.65 7.09 13.97
C PHE A 43 2.09 6.60 14.05
N GLU A 44 2.47 5.97 15.16
CA GLU A 44 3.82 5.46 15.40
C GLU A 44 3.78 3.99 15.81
N LEU A 45 4.68 3.19 15.22
CA LEU A 45 5.00 1.83 15.64
C LEU A 45 6.44 1.79 16.10
N PHE A 46 6.65 1.39 17.33
CA PHE A 46 7.97 1.17 17.93
C PHE A 46 8.30 -0.31 17.87
N ILE A 47 9.48 -0.63 17.36
CA ILE A 47 10.06 -1.98 17.37
C ILE A 47 11.30 -1.95 18.24
N GLU A 48 11.25 -2.60 19.41
CA GLU A 48 12.39 -2.64 20.33
C GLU A 48 13.62 -3.29 19.71
N GLY A 49 14.78 -2.66 19.90
CA GLY A 49 16.06 -3.15 19.43
C GLY A 49 17.15 -2.09 19.58
N GLU A 50 18.42 -2.49 19.45
CA GLU A 50 19.55 -1.59 19.50
C GLU A 50 19.77 -0.90 18.16
N GLU A 51 20.31 0.33 18.20
CA GLU A 51 20.74 1.04 17.01
C GLU A 51 21.78 0.22 16.24
N GLY A 52 21.55 0.04 14.93
CA GLY A 52 22.41 -0.80 14.07
C GLY A 52 21.96 -2.26 13.96
N SER A 53 21.04 -2.74 14.81
CA SER A 53 20.52 -4.12 14.73
C SER A 53 19.58 -4.35 13.53
N PHE A 54 19.24 -3.31 12.78
CA PHE A 54 18.30 -3.36 11.66
C PHE A 54 18.96 -3.21 10.28
N GLY A 55 20.26 -3.35 10.18
CA GLY A 55 20.99 -3.24 8.90
C GLY A 55 20.97 -1.85 8.24
N ASN A 56 21.78 -1.70 7.19
CA ASN A 56 21.96 -0.39 6.50
C ASN A 56 20.98 -0.17 5.33
N GLY A 57 20.02 -1.07 5.10
CA GLY A 57 19.21 -1.13 3.88
C GLY A 57 17.97 -0.25 3.86
N ILE A 58 17.58 0.38 4.96
CA ILE A 58 16.28 1.06 5.05
C ILE A 58 16.48 2.57 4.99
N SER A 59 15.94 3.17 3.92
CA SER A 59 16.01 4.61 3.62
C SER A 59 15.28 5.48 4.67
N GLY A 60 16.02 6.42 5.25
CA GLY A 60 15.80 7.20 6.44
C GLY A 60 14.65 8.22 6.50
N ARG A 61 13.58 8.12 5.72
CA ARG A 61 12.45 9.09 5.84
C ARG A 61 11.29 8.61 6.70
N LEU A 62 11.10 7.30 6.83
CA LEU A 62 10.00 6.73 7.63
C LEU A 62 10.47 6.20 8.98
N PHE A 63 11.77 6.10 9.17
CA PHE A 63 12.37 5.47 10.32
C PHE A 63 13.20 6.49 11.06
N SER A 64 13.07 6.50 12.37
CA SER A 64 13.98 7.17 13.27
C SER A 64 14.32 6.23 14.41
N TRP A 65 15.53 6.36 14.93
CA TRP A 65 15.85 5.79 16.22
C TRP A 65 15.36 6.72 17.30
N ASP A 66 14.78 6.15 18.33
CA ASP A 66 14.37 6.89 19.52
C ASP A 66 14.72 6.06 20.77
N GLN A 67 15.06 6.75 21.84
CA GLN A 67 15.23 6.17 23.16
C GLN A 67 14.19 6.79 24.07
N TYR A 68 13.46 5.99 24.78
CA TYR A 68 12.42 6.45 25.69
C TYR A 68 12.40 5.67 27.00
N HIS A 69 11.95 6.31 28.04
CA HIS A 69 11.80 5.70 29.33
C HIS A 69 10.39 5.13 29.49
N ASP A 70 10.30 3.81 29.64
CA ASP A 70 9.04 3.15 29.98
C ASP A 70 8.76 3.32 31.47
N THR A 71 7.86 4.25 31.78
CA THR A 71 7.51 4.58 33.17
C THR A 71 6.77 3.45 33.88
N ASN A 72 6.09 2.56 33.17
CA ASN A 72 5.37 1.43 33.76
C ASN A 72 6.34 0.36 34.27
N ASN A 73 7.39 0.09 33.50
CA ASN A 73 8.37 -0.95 33.80
C ASN A 73 9.69 -0.38 34.31
N ASN A 74 9.82 0.96 34.43
CA ASN A 74 11.00 1.68 34.86
C ASN A 74 12.26 1.23 34.12
N ARG A 75 12.20 1.17 32.77
CA ARG A 75 13.30 0.76 31.91
C ARG A 75 13.49 1.71 30.75
N GLU A 76 14.75 1.85 30.32
CA GLU A 76 15.09 2.51 29.06
C GLU A 76 14.83 1.53 27.91
N ILE A 77 14.19 2.03 26.85
CA ILE A 77 13.90 1.28 25.63
C ILE A 77 14.52 2.03 24.47
N SER A 78 15.33 1.32 23.69
CA SER A 78 15.75 1.76 22.36
C SER A 78 14.85 1.10 21.33
N ALA A 79 14.37 1.85 20.37
CA ALA A 79 13.48 1.33 19.35
C ALA A 79 13.68 1.98 17.98
N LEU A 80 13.42 1.21 16.94
CA LEU A 80 13.15 1.73 15.62
C LEU A 80 11.70 2.23 15.59
N VAL A 81 11.50 3.48 15.21
CA VAL A 81 10.19 4.10 15.12
C VAL A 81 9.76 4.24 13.68
N ILE A 82 8.65 3.61 13.32
CA ILE A 82 8.00 3.74 12.02
C ILE A 82 6.87 4.75 12.18
N LYS A 83 6.87 5.81 11.36
CA LYS A 83 5.88 6.89 11.43
C LYS A 83 5.00 6.92 10.19
N ALA A 84 3.70 7.08 10.41
CA ALA A 84 2.73 7.31 9.36
C ALA A 84 1.91 8.56 9.69
N GLU A 85 1.74 9.45 8.72
CA GLU A 85 0.95 10.67 8.90
C GLU A 85 -0.50 10.33 9.25
N ASN A 86 -1.16 11.19 10.03
CA ASN A 86 -2.59 11.05 10.31
C ASN A 86 -3.44 11.44 9.10
N LYS A 87 -3.46 10.55 8.11
CA LYS A 87 -4.27 10.67 6.88
C LYS A 87 -5.13 9.42 6.71
N SER A 88 -6.19 9.55 5.93
CA SER A 88 -7.09 8.43 5.63
C SER A 88 -6.32 7.21 5.11
N GLY A 89 -6.56 6.06 5.72
CA GLY A 89 -5.94 4.79 5.36
C GLY A 89 -4.56 4.51 5.96
N HIS A 90 -3.88 5.51 6.54
CA HIS A 90 -2.54 5.33 7.11
C HIS A 90 -2.55 4.54 8.42
N SER A 91 -3.61 4.69 9.25
CA SER A 91 -3.83 3.83 10.42
C SER A 91 -3.89 2.36 10.02
N ARG A 92 -4.61 2.06 8.94
CA ARG A 92 -4.75 0.69 8.42
C ARG A 92 -3.43 0.14 7.87
N LEU A 93 -2.67 0.95 7.14
CA LEU A 93 -1.35 0.55 6.64
C LEU A 93 -0.38 0.25 7.78
N LEU A 94 -0.29 1.13 8.78
CA LEU A 94 0.57 0.89 9.95
C LEU A 94 0.10 -0.29 10.79
N ALA A 95 -1.23 -0.49 10.90
CA ALA A 95 -1.80 -1.68 11.54
C ALA A 95 -1.41 -2.98 10.82
N HIS A 96 -1.35 -2.98 9.48
CA HIS A 96 -0.83 -4.13 8.73
C HIS A 96 0.64 -4.41 9.04
N VAL A 97 1.48 -3.39 9.09
CA VAL A 97 2.90 -3.55 9.48
C VAL A 97 3.01 -4.14 10.88
N ALA A 98 2.24 -3.60 11.83
CA ALA A 98 2.22 -4.10 13.21
C ALA A 98 1.72 -5.55 13.28
N TYR A 99 0.66 -5.89 12.55
CA TYR A 99 0.09 -7.23 12.48
C TYR A 99 1.10 -8.26 11.93
N GLU A 100 1.75 -7.94 10.82
CA GLU A 100 2.75 -8.84 10.22
C GLU A 100 4.01 -8.95 11.10
N SER A 101 4.46 -7.86 11.71
CA SER A 101 5.56 -7.89 12.68
C SER A 101 5.24 -8.80 13.86
N GLU A 102 4.03 -8.67 14.42
CA GLU A 102 3.54 -9.49 15.52
C GLU A 102 3.42 -10.96 15.12
N ARG A 103 2.98 -11.26 13.89
CA ARG A 103 2.91 -12.61 13.35
C ARG A 103 4.30 -13.23 13.25
N LEU A 104 5.26 -12.54 12.63
CA LEU A 104 6.64 -13.02 12.47
C LEU A 104 7.30 -13.30 13.82
N LEU A 105 7.14 -12.39 14.79
CA LEU A 105 7.69 -12.54 16.14
C LEU A 105 7.05 -13.70 16.93
N ARG A 106 5.79 -14.03 16.65
CA ARG A 106 5.13 -15.21 17.27
C ARG A 106 5.57 -16.51 16.61
N ASP A 107 5.73 -16.50 15.30
CA ASP A 107 6.18 -17.68 14.53
C ASP A 107 7.65 -18.02 14.89
N ASP A 108 8.49 -16.99 15.07
CA ASP A 108 9.87 -17.12 15.54
C ASP A 108 10.21 -16.02 16.56
N PRO A 109 10.09 -16.27 17.87
CA PRO A 109 10.44 -15.30 18.91
C PRO A 109 11.93 -14.90 18.93
N SER A 110 12.79 -15.70 18.28
CA SER A 110 14.24 -15.45 18.18
C SER A 110 14.65 -14.68 16.94
N ILE A 111 13.68 -14.33 16.06
CA ILE A 111 13.95 -13.58 14.83
C ILE A 111 14.70 -12.29 15.17
N ASP A 112 15.81 -12.05 14.50
CA ASP A 112 16.55 -10.80 14.66
C ASP A 112 15.83 -9.63 13.96
N ASN A 113 16.26 -8.42 14.28
CA ASN A 113 15.61 -7.21 13.81
C ASN A 113 15.79 -7.01 12.29
N GLU A 114 16.92 -7.46 11.71
CA GLU A 114 17.16 -7.36 10.26
C GLU A 114 16.21 -8.28 9.49
N ALA A 115 16.05 -9.53 9.91
CA ALA A 115 15.12 -10.48 9.31
C ALA A 115 13.66 -10.06 9.51
N LEU A 116 13.32 -9.49 10.68
CA LEU A 116 12.00 -8.92 10.92
C LEU A 116 11.68 -7.81 9.92
N LEU A 117 12.61 -6.86 9.73
CA LEU A 117 12.42 -5.76 8.78
C LEU A 117 12.30 -6.23 7.33
N LEU A 118 13.12 -7.20 6.91
CA LEU A 118 13.01 -7.80 5.58
C LEU A 118 11.64 -8.45 5.38
N GLY A 119 11.08 -9.08 6.42
CA GLY A 119 9.77 -9.70 6.36
C GLY A 119 8.61 -8.68 6.22
N ILE A 120 8.76 -7.47 6.75
CA ILE A 120 7.74 -6.41 6.67
C ILE A 120 8.01 -5.36 5.58
N GLU A 121 9.14 -5.44 4.88
CA GLU A 121 9.54 -4.48 3.83
C GLU A 121 8.45 -4.23 2.77
N PRO A 122 7.72 -5.25 2.26
CA PRO A 122 6.65 -5.02 1.30
C PRO A 122 5.56 -4.08 1.83
N PHE A 123 5.23 -4.18 3.11
CA PHE A 123 4.21 -3.32 3.76
C PHE A 123 4.76 -1.92 4.03
N LEU A 124 6.03 -1.81 4.43
CA LEU A 124 6.71 -0.54 4.62
C LEU A 124 6.77 0.27 3.33
N SER A 125 7.03 -0.39 2.21
CA SER A 125 7.06 0.26 0.90
C SER A 125 5.69 0.88 0.53
N LEU A 126 4.57 0.31 1.00
CA LEU A 126 3.24 0.90 0.83
C LEU A 126 3.06 2.19 1.64
N ILE A 127 3.63 2.27 2.85
CA ILE A 127 3.61 3.50 3.65
C ILE A 127 4.46 4.59 2.97
N VAL A 128 5.64 4.23 2.43
CA VAL A 128 6.50 5.16 1.68
C VAL A 128 5.82 5.66 0.41
N GLN A 129 5.16 4.75 -0.30
CA GLN A 129 4.46 5.06 -1.55
C GLN A 129 3.11 5.75 -1.31
N SER A 130 2.67 5.88 -0.08
CA SER A 130 1.42 6.54 0.29
C SER A 130 1.45 8.08 0.18
N HIS A 131 2.33 8.64 -0.64
CA HIS A 131 1.91 9.80 -1.41
C HIS A 131 0.65 9.34 -2.15
N VAL A 132 -0.49 9.78 -1.66
CA VAL A 132 -1.81 9.51 -2.21
C VAL A 132 -1.66 9.49 -3.73
N MET A 133 -1.82 8.31 -4.34
CA MET A 133 -1.73 8.19 -5.79
C MET A 133 -2.62 9.30 -6.35
N PRO A 134 -2.11 10.22 -7.18
CA PRO A 134 -2.90 11.34 -7.69
C PRO A 134 -4.24 10.81 -8.21
N ILE A 135 -5.33 11.53 -7.98
CA ILE A 135 -6.69 11.08 -8.37
C ILE A 135 -6.74 10.65 -9.83
N THR A 136 -5.95 11.29 -10.69
CA THR A 136 -5.81 10.93 -12.10
C THR A 136 -5.21 9.53 -12.30
N LYS A 137 -4.20 9.16 -11.52
CA LYS A 137 -3.61 7.81 -11.55
C LYS A 137 -4.55 6.77 -10.94
N GLN A 138 -5.27 7.12 -9.86
CA GLN A 138 -6.30 6.24 -9.30
C GLN A 138 -7.40 5.96 -10.30
N MET A 139 -7.85 6.99 -11.03
CA MET A 139 -8.85 6.84 -12.09
C MET A 139 -8.33 5.99 -13.24
N GLY A 140 -7.08 6.17 -13.66
CA GLY A 140 -6.45 5.34 -14.69
C GLY A 140 -6.46 3.87 -14.28
N LEU A 141 -5.89 3.54 -13.13
CA LEU A 141 -5.87 2.17 -12.59
C LEU A 141 -7.28 1.59 -12.42
N THR A 142 -8.24 2.39 -11.93
CA THR A 142 -9.64 1.94 -11.81
C THR A 142 -10.21 1.59 -13.17
N GLY A 143 -9.92 2.38 -14.19
CA GLY A 143 -10.33 2.10 -15.57
C GLY A 143 -9.77 0.78 -16.10
N GLU A 144 -8.48 0.53 -15.87
CA GLU A 144 -7.82 -0.73 -16.24
C GLU A 144 -8.48 -1.92 -15.52
N LEU A 145 -8.68 -1.84 -14.20
CA LEU A 145 -9.30 -2.92 -13.43
C LEU A 145 -10.76 -3.21 -13.85
N ILE A 146 -11.53 -2.19 -14.23
CA ILE A 146 -12.88 -2.38 -14.79
C ILE A 146 -12.83 -3.14 -16.12
N LEU A 147 -11.84 -2.82 -16.99
CA LEU A 147 -11.67 -3.57 -18.23
C LEU A 147 -11.26 -5.02 -17.93
N MET A 148 -10.34 -5.23 -16.99
CA MET A 148 -9.92 -6.56 -16.56
C MET A 148 -11.11 -7.40 -16.07
N GLU A 149 -11.96 -6.84 -15.21
CA GLU A 149 -13.17 -7.51 -14.72
C GLU A 149 -14.07 -7.95 -15.87
N ARG A 150 -14.30 -7.06 -16.84
CA ARG A 150 -15.11 -7.38 -18.02
C ARG A 150 -14.50 -8.49 -18.87
N MET A 151 -13.18 -8.46 -19.07
CA MET A 151 -12.45 -9.51 -19.79
C MET A 151 -12.49 -10.85 -19.06
N LEU A 152 -12.36 -10.86 -17.73
CA LEU A 152 -12.48 -12.07 -16.91
C LEU A 152 -13.89 -12.66 -16.95
N ASN A 153 -14.92 -11.83 -16.86
CA ASN A 153 -16.31 -12.28 -16.99
C ASN A 153 -16.56 -12.88 -18.37
N PHE A 154 -16.10 -12.22 -19.44
CA PHE A 154 -16.18 -12.76 -20.80
C PHE A 154 -15.42 -14.08 -20.96
N ALA A 155 -14.24 -14.21 -20.35
CA ALA A 155 -13.44 -15.42 -20.36
C ALA A 155 -14.17 -16.58 -19.63
N ASN A 156 -14.78 -16.27 -18.48
CA ASN A 156 -15.58 -17.23 -17.71
C ASN A 156 -16.73 -17.79 -18.54
N ASP A 157 -17.50 -16.93 -19.22
CA ASP A 157 -18.65 -17.33 -20.06
C ASP A 157 -18.23 -18.24 -21.23
N ARG A 158 -16.95 -18.25 -21.61
CA ARG A 158 -16.40 -19.01 -22.73
C ARG A 158 -15.44 -20.11 -22.33
N GLY A 159 -15.25 -20.36 -21.03
CA GLY A 159 -14.31 -21.35 -20.52
C GLY A 159 -12.85 -21.04 -20.85
N ILE A 160 -12.49 -19.75 -21.03
CA ILE A 160 -11.12 -19.30 -21.27
C ILE A 160 -10.38 -19.20 -19.94
N ASN A 161 -9.15 -19.70 -19.90
CA ASN A 161 -8.34 -19.63 -18.68
C ASN A 161 -8.04 -18.17 -18.31
N HIS A 162 -8.35 -17.80 -17.08
CA HIS A 162 -8.17 -16.44 -16.52
C HIS A 162 -6.70 -15.99 -16.56
N SER A 163 -5.73 -16.91 -16.42
CA SER A 163 -4.31 -16.57 -16.51
C SER A 163 -3.93 -15.93 -17.86
N ARG A 164 -4.66 -16.27 -18.94
CA ARG A 164 -4.44 -15.65 -20.25
C ARG A 164 -4.90 -14.19 -20.26
N VAL A 165 -6.00 -13.89 -19.57
CA VAL A 165 -6.51 -12.51 -19.43
C VAL A 165 -5.55 -11.69 -18.58
N LEU A 166 -5.14 -12.23 -17.43
CA LEU A 166 -4.18 -11.56 -16.54
C LEU A 166 -2.84 -11.30 -17.23
N GLY A 167 -2.34 -12.24 -18.02
CA GLY A 167 -1.09 -12.10 -18.79
C GLY A 167 -1.14 -11.04 -19.91
N CYS A 168 -2.35 -10.59 -20.30
CA CYS A 168 -2.48 -9.50 -21.24
C CYS A 168 -2.29 -8.12 -20.60
N TRP A 169 -2.48 -7.98 -19.30
CA TRP A 169 -2.34 -6.71 -18.59
C TRP A 169 -0.88 -6.33 -18.42
N LYS A 170 -0.55 -5.12 -18.86
CA LYS A 170 0.79 -4.53 -18.87
C LYS A 170 0.89 -3.24 -18.05
N GLY A 171 -0.22 -2.74 -17.51
CA GLY A 171 -0.27 -1.50 -16.75
C GLY A 171 0.59 -1.49 -15.46
N HIS A 172 1.03 -2.66 -14.97
CA HIS A 172 1.98 -2.77 -13.86
C HIS A 172 3.46 -2.74 -14.31
N GLU A 173 3.71 -2.89 -15.61
CA GLU A 173 5.02 -2.78 -16.25
C GLU A 173 5.19 -1.33 -16.77
N SER A 174 6.43 -0.90 -17.01
CA SER A 174 6.69 0.38 -17.71
C SER A 174 6.47 0.20 -19.21
N ALA A 175 5.29 -0.28 -19.60
CA ALA A 175 4.92 -0.55 -20.99
C ALA A 175 4.10 0.60 -21.57
N ASP A 176 4.15 0.74 -22.89
CA ASP A 176 3.43 1.79 -23.62
C ASP A 176 1.93 1.52 -23.74
N ARG A 177 1.48 0.32 -23.34
CA ARG A 177 0.09 -0.14 -23.42
C ARG A 177 -0.39 -0.73 -22.13
N ASP A 178 -1.66 -0.49 -21.80
CA ASP A 178 -2.28 -1.08 -20.62
C ASP A 178 -2.55 -2.57 -20.81
N TYR A 179 -2.91 -2.99 -22.04
CA TYR A 179 -3.13 -4.40 -22.39
C TYR A 179 -2.52 -4.72 -23.76
N TYR A 180 -1.90 -5.90 -23.85
CA TYR A 180 -1.36 -6.42 -25.09
C TYR A 180 -1.51 -7.94 -25.19
N SER A 181 -1.95 -8.42 -26.35
CA SER A 181 -1.99 -9.85 -26.69
C SER A 181 -2.04 -10.07 -28.21
N ASN A 182 -1.09 -10.84 -28.72
CA ASN A 182 -1.09 -11.30 -30.11
C ASN A 182 -1.36 -10.19 -31.16
N GLY A 183 -0.62 -9.11 -31.10
CA GLY A 183 -0.77 -7.98 -32.01
C GLY A 183 -1.95 -7.04 -31.72
N LEU A 184 -2.75 -7.35 -30.71
CA LEU A 184 -3.83 -6.49 -30.26
C LEU A 184 -3.42 -5.72 -29.02
N ALA A 185 -3.47 -4.39 -29.10
CA ALA A 185 -3.18 -3.47 -28.02
C ALA A 185 -4.44 -2.73 -27.59
N ILE A 186 -4.55 -2.45 -26.29
CA ILE A 186 -5.63 -1.62 -25.74
C ILE A 186 -5.02 -0.58 -24.83
N GLU A 187 -5.34 0.68 -25.08
CA GLU A 187 -5.07 1.82 -24.22
C GLU A 187 -6.35 2.16 -23.45
N VAL A 188 -6.28 2.26 -22.14
CA VAL A 188 -7.43 2.58 -21.27
C VAL A 188 -7.37 4.06 -20.92
N LYS A 189 -8.45 4.78 -21.19
CA LYS A 189 -8.57 6.19 -20.82
C LYS A 189 -9.78 6.37 -19.90
N ALA A 190 -9.53 6.77 -18.65
CA ALA A 190 -10.55 7.08 -17.66
C ALA A 190 -10.65 8.60 -17.46
N SER A 191 -11.86 9.12 -17.37
CA SER A 191 -12.12 10.54 -17.14
C SER A 191 -13.25 10.73 -16.13
N GLY A 192 -13.08 11.71 -15.23
CA GLY A 192 -14.13 12.18 -14.32
C GLY A 192 -15.07 13.19 -14.96
N SER A 193 -14.81 13.63 -16.17
CA SER A 193 -15.66 14.58 -16.87
C SER A 193 -16.89 13.89 -17.49
N ARG A 194 -18.02 14.62 -17.53
CA ARG A 194 -19.23 14.11 -18.18
C ARG A 194 -19.04 13.89 -19.69
N ASN A 195 -18.14 14.61 -20.32
CA ASN A 195 -17.88 14.55 -21.75
C ASN A 195 -16.87 13.46 -22.13
N ARG A 196 -16.27 12.76 -21.14
CA ARG A 196 -15.19 11.78 -21.35
C ARG A 196 -14.01 12.36 -22.14
N ASP A 197 -13.63 13.61 -21.80
CA ASP A 197 -12.46 14.22 -22.37
C ASP A 197 -11.19 13.53 -21.84
N HIS A 198 -10.31 13.14 -22.76
CA HIS A 198 -9.07 12.44 -22.45
C HIS A 198 -7.89 13.21 -22.98
N SER A 199 -6.85 13.32 -22.17
CA SER A 199 -5.55 13.84 -22.60
C SER A 199 -4.72 12.70 -23.19
N ILE A 200 -4.13 12.95 -24.35
CA ILE A 200 -3.12 12.09 -24.98
C ILE A 200 -1.78 12.72 -24.64
N SER A 201 -0.94 12.03 -23.87
CA SER A 201 0.35 12.55 -23.40
C SER A 201 1.47 12.41 -24.42
N SER A 202 1.35 11.46 -25.34
CA SER A 202 2.30 11.20 -26.41
C SER A 202 1.57 10.75 -27.67
N ILE A 203 2.11 11.07 -28.85
CA ILE A 203 1.61 10.55 -30.12
C ILE A 203 1.74 9.03 -30.21
N ASP A 204 2.72 8.46 -29.53
CA ASP A 204 2.96 7.01 -29.48
C ASP A 204 1.76 6.24 -28.92
N GLN A 205 0.94 6.89 -28.09
CA GLN A 205 -0.32 6.32 -27.62
C GLN A 205 -1.38 6.12 -28.71
N LEU A 206 -1.18 6.72 -29.89
CA LEU A 206 -2.09 6.64 -31.04
C LEU A 206 -1.49 5.90 -32.22
N LEU A 207 -0.19 5.59 -32.20
CA LEU A 207 0.51 4.87 -33.27
C LEU A 207 0.68 3.41 -32.86
N LEU A 208 0.63 2.51 -33.85
CA LEU A 208 0.97 1.10 -33.65
C LEU A 208 2.46 0.96 -33.33
N SER A 209 2.79 0.14 -32.35
CA SER A 209 4.17 -0.18 -31.98
C SER A 209 4.75 -1.23 -32.93
N GLU A 210 6.05 -1.11 -33.23
CA GLU A 210 6.80 -2.12 -33.98
C GLU A 210 7.37 -3.20 -33.03
N GLU A 211 7.63 -2.84 -31.76
CA GLU A 211 8.16 -3.76 -30.72
C GLU A 211 7.45 -3.58 -29.36
N PRO A 212 6.61 -4.55 -28.96
CA PRO A 212 6.14 -5.72 -29.71
C PRO A 212 5.22 -5.30 -30.86
N PRO A 213 5.20 -6.06 -31.99
CA PRO A 213 4.45 -5.67 -33.17
C PRO A 213 2.95 -5.61 -32.90
N GLU A 214 2.34 -4.48 -33.16
CA GLU A 214 0.91 -4.24 -33.03
C GLU A 214 0.23 -4.24 -34.40
N GLU A 215 -0.85 -4.98 -34.53
CA GLU A 215 -1.70 -5.00 -35.75
C GLU A 215 -2.94 -4.10 -35.57
N ARG A 216 -3.40 -3.97 -34.32
CA ARG A 216 -4.60 -3.20 -33.98
C ARG A 216 -4.44 -2.54 -32.61
N LEU A 217 -4.79 -1.28 -32.55
CA LEU A 217 -4.85 -0.49 -31.31
C LEU A 217 -6.31 -0.06 -31.06
N PHE A 218 -6.78 -0.31 -29.85
CA PHE A 218 -8.09 0.13 -29.36
C PHE A 218 -7.92 1.10 -28.20
N VAL A 219 -8.76 2.10 -28.14
CA VAL A 219 -8.90 2.96 -26.95
C VAL A 219 -10.18 2.60 -26.21
N PHE A 220 -10.01 2.14 -24.98
CA PHE A 220 -11.14 1.85 -24.09
C PHE A 220 -11.41 3.07 -23.20
N SER A 221 -12.47 3.81 -23.56
CA SER A 221 -12.83 5.07 -22.88
C SER A 221 -13.88 4.84 -21.79
N LEU A 222 -13.61 5.32 -20.57
CA LEU A 222 -14.48 5.24 -19.42
C LEU A 222 -14.76 6.62 -18.81
N GLY A 223 -16.03 6.88 -18.49
CA GLY A 223 -16.42 7.96 -17.59
C GLY A 223 -16.58 7.39 -16.17
N LEU A 224 -15.83 7.92 -15.21
CA LEU A 224 -15.93 7.56 -13.81
C LEU A 224 -16.56 8.73 -13.06
N SER A 225 -17.57 8.47 -12.26
CA SER A 225 -18.16 9.45 -11.34
C SER A 225 -17.90 9.00 -9.92
N PRO A 226 -17.37 9.84 -9.02
CA PRO A 226 -17.36 9.52 -7.61
C PRO A 226 -18.81 9.45 -7.13
N ASP A 227 -19.32 8.24 -6.93
CA ASP A 227 -20.63 8.04 -6.35
C ASP A 227 -20.48 7.87 -4.83
N ALA A 228 -20.77 8.95 -4.11
CA ALA A 228 -20.74 8.97 -2.64
C ALA A 228 -21.85 8.10 -2.00
N SER A 229 -22.72 7.46 -2.79
CA SER A 229 -23.89 6.74 -2.29
C SER A 229 -23.78 5.21 -2.33
N ARG A 230 -22.70 4.65 -2.87
CA ARG A 230 -22.48 3.19 -2.89
C ARG A 230 -21.46 2.78 -1.84
N ASP A 231 -21.95 2.52 -0.64
CA ASP A 231 -21.26 1.63 0.28
C ASP A 231 -21.15 0.26 -0.40
N TYR A 232 -19.93 -0.19 -0.65
CA TYR A 232 -19.67 -1.56 -1.07
C TYR A 232 -20.08 -2.49 0.08
N LYS A 233 -21.20 -3.18 -0.10
CA LYS A 233 -21.61 -4.28 0.75
C LYS A 233 -20.91 -5.55 0.31
#